data_b04d69739e24e4c8dbd1f3695c06c62b
#
_entry.id   b04d69739e24e4c8dbd1f3695c06c62b
#
_cell.length_a   1.000
_cell.length_b   1.000
_cell.length_c   1.000
_cell.angle_alpha   90.00
_cell.angle_beta   90.00
_cell.angle_gamma   90.00
#
_symmetry.space_group_name_H-M   'P 1'
#
loop_
_entity.id
_entity.type
_entity.pdbx_description
1 polymer ?
#
loop_
_entity_poly.entity_id
_entity_poly.type
_entity_poly.pdbx_seq_one_letter_code
_entity_poly.pdbx_strand_id
1 'polypeptide(L)'
;VLGVPTGVKMHSAVFAVHPRAAGEVAALFAAGAAGTRPAEVMDLDEDAVRDGRVSARLYGHLMVPDVPVRVQQRKMGSSITSPSSVAGIAAELADRAGPSGLLVLGPGGTMRAVAAALGADVPVMGVNVLRDRRPVALDVASGPLEKLAGSAPAWLAVTPIGGQGFLLGRGNQQISPGVVRAVGRGRLAVVATEAKLAGLGGRPLLVDTGDEDLDDELRGHVPVLTGRGRVAMYPVH
;
A
#
# COMPACT_ATOMS: atom_id res chain seq x y z
N VAL A 1 -14.54 -19.69 9.71
CA VAL A 1 -13.25 -19.07 10.06
C VAL A 1 -13.26 -17.62 9.61
N LEU A 2 -12.60 -16.72 10.34
CA LEU A 2 -12.38 -15.33 9.94
C LEU A 2 -10.97 -14.95 10.37
N GLY A 3 -10.14 -14.56 9.42
CA GLY A 3 -8.78 -14.07 9.68
C GLY A 3 -8.81 -12.63 10.14
N VAL A 4 -8.15 -12.34 11.28
CA VAL A 4 -7.90 -10.96 11.72
C VAL A 4 -6.58 -10.50 11.11
N PRO A 5 -6.57 -9.44 10.30
CA PRO A 5 -5.36 -9.00 9.63
C PRO A 5 -4.44 -8.26 10.60
N THR A 6 -3.30 -8.87 10.96
CA THR A 6 -2.32 -8.32 11.90
C THR A 6 -0.90 -8.25 11.34
N GLY A 7 -0.68 -8.65 10.09
CA GLY A 7 0.62 -8.73 9.44
C GLY A 7 0.63 -8.22 8.02
N VAL A 8 1.72 -8.48 7.31
CA VAL A 8 1.94 -8.04 5.91
C VAL A 8 1.47 -9.05 4.87
N LYS A 9 1.34 -10.34 5.22
CA LYS A 9 1.00 -11.45 4.33
C LYS A 9 -0.50 -11.78 4.32
N MET A 10 -1.35 -10.81 4.07
CA MET A 10 -2.80 -10.99 4.11
C MET A 10 -3.39 -11.02 2.70
N HIS A 11 -2.93 -11.98 1.89
CA HIS A 11 -3.38 -12.14 0.50
C HIS A 11 -4.54 -13.11 0.35
N SER A 12 -4.91 -13.78 1.45
CA SER A 12 -5.95 -14.79 1.47
C SER A 12 -7.32 -14.18 1.65
N ALA A 13 -8.31 -14.68 0.92
CA ALA A 13 -9.70 -14.21 1.00
C ALA A 13 -10.41 -14.55 2.33
N VAL A 14 -9.71 -15.22 3.25
CA VAL A 14 -10.23 -15.53 4.60
C VAL A 14 -10.07 -14.39 5.60
N PHE A 15 -9.27 -13.37 5.27
CA PHE A 15 -9.06 -12.22 6.16
C PHE A 15 -10.14 -11.16 6.00
N ALA A 16 -10.53 -10.52 7.09
CA ALA A 16 -11.24 -9.25 7.04
C ALA A 16 -10.36 -8.15 6.45
N VAL A 17 -10.96 -7.05 6.00
CA VAL A 17 -10.19 -5.93 5.40
C VAL A 17 -9.31 -5.21 6.42
N HIS A 18 -9.72 -5.16 7.70
CA HIS A 18 -8.95 -4.62 8.84
C HIS A 18 -9.44 -5.24 10.16
N PRO A 19 -8.71 -5.12 11.30
CA PRO A 19 -9.09 -5.76 12.57
C PRO A 19 -10.45 -5.36 13.07
N ARG A 20 -10.85 -4.09 12.99
CA ARG A 20 -12.17 -3.62 13.37
C ARG A 20 -13.26 -4.30 12.53
N ALA A 21 -13.06 -4.40 11.20
CA ALA A 21 -13.99 -5.12 10.33
C ALA A 21 -14.11 -6.61 10.71
N ALA A 22 -13.02 -7.23 11.19
CA ALA A 22 -13.07 -8.59 11.70
C ALA A 22 -14.03 -8.70 12.92
N GLY A 23 -13.93 -7.76 13.85
CA GLY A 23 -14.85 -7.68 14.99
C GLY A 23 -16.32 -7.49 14.58
N GLU A 24 -16.57 -6.59 13.64
CA GLU A 24 -17.92 -6.33 13.12
C GLU A 24 -18.49 -7.54 12.38
N VAL A 25 -17.69 -8.21 11.55
CA VAL A 25 -18.09 -9.45 10.86
C VAL A 25 -18.38 -10.58 11.83
N ALA A 26 -17.54 -10.72 12.87
CA ALA A 26 -17.76 -11.72 13.93
C ALA A 26 -19.08 -11.47 14.68
N ALA A 27 -19.37 -10.21 15.02
CA ALA A 27 -20.61 -9.81 15.66
C ALA A 27 -21.85 -10.10 14.80
N LEU A 28 -21.80 -9.75 13.49
CA LEU A 28 -22.87 -10.04 12.53
C LEU A 28 -23.09 -11.56 12.38
N PHE A 29 -22.03 -12.34 12.33
CA PHE A 29 -22.12 -13.77 12.23
C PHE A 29 -22.71 -14.40 13.49
N ALA A 30 -22.27 -13.97 14.69
CA ALA A 30 -22.81 -14.42 15.97
C ALA A 30 -24.30 -14.08 16.13
N ALA A 31 -24.75 -12.95 15.59
CA ALA A 31 -26.17 -12.55 15.58
C ALA A 31 -26.99 -13.27 14.48
N GLY A 32 -26.41 -14.18 13.70
CA GLY A 32 -27.11 -14.86 12.61
C GLY A 32 -27.41 -13.96 11.39
N ALA A 33 -26.83 -12.77 11.33
CA ALA A 33 -27.09 -11.79 10.29
C ALA A 33 -26.16 -11.95 9.06
N ALA A 34 -25.25 -12.92 9.07
CA ALA A 34 -24.36 -13.22 7.96
C ALA A 34 -24.36 -14.73 7.65
N GLY A 35 -24.51 -15.08 6.37
CA GLY A 35 -24.30 -16.44 5.87
C GLY A 35 -22.82 -16.80 5.84
N THR A 36 -22.48 -17.93 5.18
CA THR A 36 -21.10 -18.34 4.95
C THR A 36 -20.86 -18.62 3.47
N ARG A 37 -19.61 -18.39 3.02
CA ARG A 37 -19.12 -18.74 1.68
C ARG A 37 -17.75 -19.38 1.75
N PRO A 38 -17.37 -20.20 0.76
CA PRO A 38 -15.99 -20.66 0.66
C PRO A 38 -15.07 -19.50 0.27
N ALA A 39 -13.89 -19.47 0.88
CA ALA A 39 -12.84 -18.51 0.58
C ALA A 39 -11.49 -19.20 0.46
N GLU A 40 -10.69 -18.77 -0.51
CA GLU A 40 -9.37 -19.32 -0.79
C GLU A 40 -8.39 -19.00 0.33
N VAL A 41 -7.63 -20.00 0.76
CA VAL A 41 -6.47 -19.85 1.64
C VAL A 41 -5.23 -19.83 0.78
N MET A 42 -4.61 -18.66 0.69
CA MET A 42 -3.45 -18.44 -0.16
C MET A 42 -2.28 -17.88 0.66
N ASP A 43 -1.07 -18.22 0.30
CA ASP A 43 0.14 -17.57 0.81
C ASP A 43 1.07 -17.21 -0.35
N LEU A 44 1.91 -16.19 -0.13
CA LEU A 44 2.92 -15.79 -1.10
C LEU A 44 4.21 -16.57 -0.87
N ASP A 45 4.81 -17.01 -1.96
CA ASP A 45 6.19 -17.49 -1.98
C ASP A 45 7.13 -16.30 -1.75
N GLU A 46 7.74 -16.24 -0.55
CA GLU A 46 8.62 -15.13 -0.16
C GLU A 46 9.85 -15.01 -1.06
N ASP A 47 10.43 -16.14 -1.47
CA ASP A 47 11.62 -16.14 -2.31
C ASP A 47 11.27 -15.63 -3.71
N ALA A 48 10.14 -16.04 -4.26
CA ALA A 48 9.64 -15.50 -5.51
C ALA A 48 9.33 -13.98 -5.41
N VAL A 49 8.81 -13.53 -4.26
CA VAL A 49 8.54 -12.09 -4.02
C VAL A 49 9.85 -11.29 -3.91
N ARG A 50 10.88 -11.83 -3.26
CA ARG A 50 12.21 -11.20 -3.22
C ARG A 50 12.83 -11.05 -4.61
N ASP A 51 12.62 -12.04 -5.47
CA ASP A 51 13.03 -12.01 -6.89
C ASP A 51 12.13 -11.13 -7.78
N GLY A 52 11.15 -10.40 -7.17
CA GLY A 52 10.23 -9.52 -7.90
C GLY A 52 9.10 -10.24 -8.62
N ARG A 53 8.92 -11.55 -8.39
CA ARG A 53 7.84 -12.37 -8.94
C ARG A 53 6.74 -12.55 -7.90
N VAL A 54 5.49 -12.28 -8.25
CA VAL A 54 4.35 -12.57 -7.38
C VAL A 54 3.85 -13.97 -7.68
N SER A 55 4.25 -14.92 -6.84
CA SER A 55 3.75 -16.31 -6.88
C SER A 55 2.91 -16.55 -5.63
N ALA A 56 1.66 -16.94 -5.82
CA ALA A 56 0.75 -17.27 -4.73
C ALA A 56 0.40 -18.76 -4.83
N ARG A 57 0.53 -19.48 -3.73
CA ARG A 57 0.15 -20.89 -3.62
C ARG A 57 -1.21 -21.02 -2.96
N LEU A 58 -2.11 -21.76 -3.57
CA LEU A 58 -3.40 -22.12 -2.99
C LEU A 58 -3.21 -23.32 -2.04
N TYR A 59 -3.62 -23.17 -0.79
CA TYR A 59 -3.57 -24.23 0.23
C TYR A 59 -4.92 -24.92 0.43
N GLY A 60 -6.01 -24.31 -0.04
CA GLY A 60 -7.36 -24.88 0.07
C GLY A 60 -8.42 -23.80 0.23
N HIS A 61 -9.57 -24.20 0.75
CA HIS A 61 -10.70 -23.31 0.99
C HIS A 61 -11.22 -23.47 2.42
N LEU A 62 -11.62 -22.37 3.04
CA LEU A 62 -12.29 -22.35 4.34
C LEU A 62 -13.63 -21.62 4.23
N MET A 63 -14.59 -22.02 5.06
CA MET A 63 -15.87 -21.31 5.16
C MET A 63 -15.69 -20.04 5.98
N VAL A 64 -15.99 -18.89 5.38
CA VAL A 64 -15.93 -17.56 6.02
C VAL A 64 -17.29 -16.91 6.04
N PRO A 65 -17.58 -16.00 7.01
CA PRO A 65 -18.79 -15.19 6.98
C PRO A 65 -18.89 -14.39 5.66
N ASP A 66 -20.08 -14.40 5.06
CA ASP A 66 -20.34 -13.70 3.80
C ASP A 66 -20.82 -12.26 4.06
N VAL A 67 -19.84 -11.36 4.19
CA VAL A 67 -20.07 -9.92 4.33
C VAL A 67 -19.19 -9.21 3.29
N PRO A 68 -19.69 -9.01 2.06
CA PRO A 68 -18.85 -8.67 0.88
C PRO A 68 -17.97 -7.43 1.02
N VAL A 69 -18.40 -6.41 1.75
CA VAL A 69 -17.67 -5.14 1.90
C VAL A 69 -16.57 -5.21 2.96
N ARG A 70 -16.57 -6.24 3.82
CA ARG A 70 -15.71 -6.33 5.01
C ARG A 70 -14.76 -7.52 5.01
N VAL A 71 -14.85 -8.38 4.00
CA VAL A 71 -13.95 -9.51 3.78
C VAL A 71 -13.21 -9.30 2.45
N GLN A 72 -11.95 -9.64 2.42
CA GLN A 72 -11.11 -9.45 1.23
C GLN A 72 -11.66 -10.22 0.03
N GLN A 73 -11.66 -9.56 -1.12
CA GLN A 73 -11.88 -10.23 -2.39
C GLN A 73 -10.53 -10.73 -2.96
N ARG A 74 -10.59 -11.75 -3.80
CA ARG A 74 -9.42 -12.33 -4.48
C ARG A 74 -8.59 -11.23 -5.13
N LYS A 75 -7.27 -11.23 -4.86
CA LYS A 75 -6.32 -10.37 -5.54
C LYS A 75 -6.24 -10.79 -7.00
N MET A 76 -6.81 -10.02 -7.90
CA MET A 76 -6.44 -10.11 -9.32
C MET A 76 -4.97 -9.70 -9.43
N GLY A 77 -4.17 -10.53 -10.09
CA GLY A 77 -2.75 -10.27 -10.28
C GLY A 77 -2.51 -8.84 -10.76
N SER A 78 -1.39 -8.24 -10.36
CA SER A 78 -1.02 -6.88 -10.75
C SER A 78 -1.16 -6.74 -12.26
N SER A 79 -2.16 -5.97 -12.68
CA SER A 79 -2.36 -5.62 -14.09
C SER A 79 -1.10 -4.96 -14.63
N ILE A 80 -0.76 -5.31 -15.87
CA ILE A 80 0.42 -4.84 -16.59
C ILE A 80 0.53 -3.32 -16.44
N THR A 81 1.53 -2.90 -15.69
CA THR A 81 1.84 -1.49 -15.47
C THR A 81 2.41 -0.94 -16.78
N SER A 82 1.77 0.04 -17.39
CA SER A 82 2.32 0.67 -18.60
C SER A 82 3.68 1.29 -18.28
N PRO A 83 4.78 0.89 -18.95
CA PRO A 83 6.11 1.44 -18.69
C PRO A 83 6.16 2.96 -18.80
N SER A 84 5.40 3.54 -19.72
CA SER A 84 5.33 5.00 -19.93
C SER A 84 4.70 5.74 -18.75
N SER A 85 3.70 5.15 -18.08
CA SER A 85 3.10 5.77 -16.89
C SER A 85 4.03 5.72 -15.69
N VAL A 86 4.76 4.62 -15.48
CA VAL A 86 5.74 4.50 -14.39
C VAL A 86 6.91 5.46 -14.58
N ALA A 87 7.45 5.57 -15.78
CA ALA A 87 8.51 6.52 -16.08
C ALA A 87 8.06 7.97 -15.84
N GLY A 88 6.81 8.29 -16.23
CA GLY A 88 6.22 9.60 -15.98
C GLY A 88 6.05 9.90 -14.48
N ILE A 89 5.56 8.93 -13.69
CA ILE A 89 5.47 9.03 -12.23
C ILE A 89 6.85 9.24 -11.60
N ALA A 90 7.83 8.44 -12.02
CA ALA A 90 9.20 8.52 -11.51
C ALA A 90 9.83 9.90 -11.74
N ALA A 91 9.70 10.43 -12.95
CA ALA A 91 10.17 11.76 -13.29
C ALA A 91 9.49 12.85 -12.42
N GLU A 92 8.15 12.79 -12.27
CA GLU A 92 7.39 13.72 -11.44
C GLU A 92 7.83 13.68 -9.97
N LEU A 93 8.03 12.49 -9.39
CA LEU A 93 8.49 12.34 -8.01
C LEU A 93 9.92 12.88 -7.83
N ALA A 94 10.81 12.63 -8.79
CA ALA A 94 12.19 13.15 -8.75
C ALA A 94 12.20 14.68 -8.84
N ASP A 95 11.37 15.27 -9.71
CA ASP A 95 11.24 16.72 -9.84
C ASP A 95 10.73 17.35 -8.54
N ARG A 96 9.73 16.72 -7.88
CA ARG A 96 9.20 17.18 -6.58
C ARG A 96 10.22 17.09 -5.44
N ALA A 97 10.98 16.00 -5.38
CA ALA A 97 12.02 15.82 -4.37
C ALA A 97 13.18 16.77 -4.55
N GLY A 98 13.52 17.06 -5.81
CA GLY A 98 14.70 17.86 -6.14
C GLY A 98 16.02 17.13 -5.81
N PRO A 99 17.17 17.72 -6.15
CA PRO A 99 18.47 17.06 -5.97
C PRO A 99 18.91 16.91 -4.52
N SER A 100 18.50 17.83 -3.64
CA SER A 100 18.88 17.82 -2.21
C SER A 100 17.86 17.13 -1.30
N GLY A 101 16.62 16.93 -1.79
CA GLY A 101 15.54 16.32 -1.02
C GLY A 101 15.64 14.80 -0.98
N LEU A 102 14.89 14.22 -0.07
CA LEU A 102 14.72 12.78 0.05
C LEU A 102 13.44 12.34 -0.66
N LEU A 103 13.52 11.22 -1.36
CA LEU A 103 12.37 10.50 -1.88
C LEU A 103 12.23 9.18 -1.14
N VAL A 104 11.28 9.12 -0.23
CA VAL A 104 10.93 7.92 0.52
C VAL A 104 9.93 7.12 -0.32
N LEU A 105 10.29 5.89 -0.66
CA LEU A 105 9.47 4.97 -1.43
C LEU A 105 8.91 3.89 -0.52
N GLY A 106 7.60 3.81 -0.40
CA GLY A 106 6.92 2.71 0.29
C GLY A 106 7.18 1.35 -0.38
N PRO A 107 6.78 0.24 0.25
CA PRO A 107 6.99 -1.10 -0.30
C PRO A 107 6.11 -1.37 -1.52
N GLY A 108 6.52 -2.35 -2.31
CA GLY A 108 5.72 -2.95 -3.38
C GLY A 108 6.28 -2.74 -4.79
N GLY A 109 5.78 -3.57 -5.70
CA GLY A 109 6.28 -3.64 -7.08
C GLY A 109 6.16 -2.32 -7.86
N THR A 110 5.14 -1.49 -7.57
CA THR A 110 4.98 -0.17 -8.20
C THR A 110 6.13 0.76 -7.79
N MET A 111 6.48 0.79 -6.50
CA MET A 111 7.58 1.64 -6.01
C MET A 111 8.95 1.14 -6.47
N ARG A 112 9.15 -0.17 -6.53
CA ARG A 112 10.35 -0.75 -7.15
C ARG A 112 10.48 -0.36 -8.63
N ALA A 113 9.37 -0.41 -9.38
CA ALA A 113 9.37 0.01 -10.79
C ALA A 113 9.66 1.52 -10.94
N VAL A 114 9.16 2.35 -10.04
CA VAL A 114 9.49 3.79 -9.97
C VAL A 114 10.99 3.97 -9.72
N ALA A 115 11.56 3.28 -8.73
CA ALA A 115 13.01 3.33 -8.46
C ALA A 115 13.84 2.90 -9.66
N ALA A 116 13.47 1.79 -10.29
CA ALA A 116 14.15 1.29 -11.51
C ALA A 116 14.11 2.31 -12.66
N ALA A 117 12.98 3.00 -12.85
CA ALA A 117 12.85 4.07 -13.84
C ALA A 117 13.73 5.30 -13.53
N LEU A 118 14.13 5.47 -12.26
CA LEU A 118 15.12 6.48 -11.83
C LEU A 118 16.56 5.97 -11.91
N GLY A 119 16.79 4.71 -12.32
CA GLY A 119 18.10 4.08 -12.37
C GLY A 119 18.57 3.51 -11.01
N ALA A 120 17.67 3.36 -10.05
CA ALA A 120 17.97 2.82 -8.72
C ALA A 120 17.42 1.39 -8.58
N ASP A 121 18.24 0.47 -8.09
CA ASP A 121 17.81 -0.87 -7.69
C ASP A 121 17.49 -0.89 -6.19
N VAL A 122 16.27 -1.28 -5.85
CA VAL A 122 15.80 -1.32 -4.46
C VAL A 122 14.98 -2.60 -4.21
N PRO A 123 14.98 -3.12 -2.98
CA PRO A 123 14.11 -4.23 -2.60
C PRO A 123 12.63 -3.92 -2.87
N VAL A 124 11.85 -4.95 -3.24
CA VAL A 124 10.40 -4.82 -3.40
C VAL A 124 9.68 -4.71 -2.06
N MET A 125 10.26 -5.29 -1.03
CA MET A 125 9.76 -5.22 0.35
C MET A 125 10.52 -4.15 1.12
N GLY A 126 9.85 -3.58 2.16
CA GLY A 126 10.43 -2.54 2.98
C GLY A 126 10.34 -1.13 2.37
N VAL A 127 10.76 -0.15 3.13
CA VAL A 127 10.77 1.27 2.74
C VAL A 127 12.19 1.67 2.34
N ASN A 128 12.30 2.28 1.18
CA ASN A 128 13.59 2.67 0.62
C ASN A 128 13.69 4.19 0.47
N VAL A 129 14.86 4.75 0.66
CA VAL A 129 15.08 6.20 0.59
C VAL A 129 16.11 6.50 -0.48
N LEU A 130 15.75 7.38 -1.39
CA LEU A 130 16.63 7.89 -2.44
C LEU A 130 16.97 9.37 -2.18
N ARG A 131 18.16 9.78 -2.60
CA ARG A 131 18.56 11.18 -2.76
C ARG A 131 19.26 11.31 -4.10
N ASP A 132 18.87 12.31 -4.89
CA ASP A 132 19.39 12.48 -6.25
C ASP A 132 19.39 11.17 -7.06
N ARG A 133 18.25 10.47 -7.02
CA ARG A 133 18.01 9.17 -7.70
C ARG A 133 18.90 8.01 -7.22
N ARG A 134 19.71 8.19 -6.18
CA ARG A 134 20.59 7.14 -5.63
C ARG A 134 20.05 6.61 -4.32
N PRO A 135 20.06 5.31 -4.07
CA PRO A 135 19.69 4.76 -2.78
C PRO A 135 20.64 5.27 -1.67
N VAL A 136 20.07 5.83 -0.61
CA VAL A 136 20.83 6.23 0.59
C VAL A 136 20.48 5.37 1.80
N ALA A 137 19.32 4.70 1.77
CA ALA A 137 18.95 3.71 2.77
C ALA A 137 17.94 2.72 2.16
N LEU A 138 18.08 1.44 2.46
CA LEU A 138 17.24 0.36 1.96
C LEU A 138 16.59 -0.38 3.11
N ASP A 139 15.32 -0.80 2.94
CA ASP A 139 14.52 -1.54 3.92
C ASP A 139 14.62 -0.92 5.33
N VAL A 140 14.32 0.36 5.41
CA VAL A 140 14.56 1.17 6.62
C VAL A 140 13.47 0.92 7.65
N ALA A 141 13.86 0.62 8.87
CA ALA A 141 12.95 0.52 10.00
C ALA A 141 12.39 1.91 10.41
N SER A 142 11.24 1.92 11.10
CA SER A 142 10.48 3.14 11.41
C SER A 142 11.31 4.23 12.12
N GLY A 143 12.04 3.91 13.18
CA GLY A 143 12.80 4.92 13.94
C GLY A 143 13.90 5.62 13.13
N PRO A 144 14.79 4.88 12.43
CA PRO A 144 15.74 5.48 11.48
C PRO A 144 15.08 6.27 10.36
N LEU A 145 13.94 5.78 9.83
CA LEU A 145 13.20 6.45 8.76
C LEU A 145 12.66 7.82 9.22
N GLU A 146 12.11 7.88 10.43
CA GLU A 146 11.60 9.13 11.01
C GLU A 146 12.70 10.18 11.18
N LYS A 147 13.89 9.76 11.65
CA LYS A 147 15.05 10.65 11.76
C LYS A 147 15.50 11.15 10.38
N LEU A 148 15.55 10.27 9.39
CA LEU A 148 15.88 10.66 8.01
C LEU A 148 14.87 11.65 7.45
N ALA A 149 13.57 11.38 7.58
CA ALA A 149 12.49 12.24 7.10
C ALA A 149 12.49 13.63 7.76
N GLY A 150 12.92 13.71 9.03
CA GLY A 150 13.07 14.98 9.74
C GLY A 150 14.39 15.73 9.46
N SER A 151 15.38 15.09 8.83
CA SER A 151 16.73 15.68 8.63
C SER A 151 16.86 16.54 7.37
N ALA A 152 15.96 16.41 6.41
CA ALA A 152 15.96 17.13 5.14
C ALA A 152 14.54 17.17 4.55
N PRO A 153 14.25 18.08 3.61
CA PRO A 153 12.99 18.04 2.87
C PRO A 153 12.76 16.65 2.25
N ALA A 154 11.66 15.99 2.60
CA ALA A 154 11.36 14.65 2.15
C ALA A 154 9.99 14.58 1.47
N TRP A 155 9.89 13.81 0.39
CA TRP A 155 8.64 13.38 -0.21
C TRP A 155 8.42 11.90 0.12
N LEU A 156 7.22 11.56 0.54
CA LEU A 156 6.81 10.19 0.80
C LEU A 156 5.89 9.72 -0.32
N ALA A 157 6.35 8.74 -1.09
CA ALA A 157 5.56 8.12 -2.15
C ALA A 157 5.02 6.76 -1.69
N VAL A 158 3.70 6.61 -1.70
CA VAL A 158 3.00 5.38 -1.35
C VAL A 158 2.07 4.94 -2.47
N THR A 159 1.79 3.65 -2.52
CA THR A 159 0.87 3.07 -3.50
C THR A 159 -0.16 2.22 -2.77
N PRO A 160 -1.42 2.17 -3.23
CA PRO A 160 -2.41 1.28 -2.63
C PRO A 160 -1.91 -0.16 -2.58
N ILE A 161 -1.96 -0.77 -1.40
CA ILE A 161 -1.45 -2.12 -1.17
C ILE A 161 -2.49 -3.14 -1.61
N GLY A 162 -2.13 -3.89 -2.63
CA GLY A 162 -2.94 -4.97 -3.16
C GLY A 162 -4.32 -4.52 -3.63
N GLY A 163 -5.29 -5.44 -3.66
CA GLY A 163 -6.69 -5.16 -3.97
C GLY A 163 -7.48 -4.58 -2.79
N GLN A 164 -6.82 -4.32 -1.65
CA GLN A 164 -7.48 -3.81 -0.44
C GLN A 164 -7.62 -2.30 -0.43
N GLY A 165 -6.72 -1.59 -1.13
CA GLY A 165 -6.75 -0.14 -1.20
C GLY A 165 -6.10 0.57 -0.01
N PHE A 166 -5.40 -0.12 0.91
CA PHE A 166 -4.68 0.55 2.00
C PHE A 166 -3.51 1.37 1.47
N LEU A 167 -3.44 2.63 1.88
CA LEU A 167 -2.31 3.52 1.64
C LEU A 167 -1.27 3.42 2.74
N LEU A 168 -1.71 3.41 4.00
CA LEU A 168 -0.88 3.44 5.19
C LEU A 168 -1.40 2.46 6.24
N GLY A 169 -0.51 1.96 7.09
CA GLY A 169 -0.82 1.11 8.23
C GLY A 169 -0.89 -0.39 7.93
N ARG A 170 -0.96 -0.77 6.66
CA ARG A 170 -1.01 -2.17 6.23
C ARG A 170 0.06 -2.47 5.20
N GLY A 171 0.99 -3.38 5.57
CA GLY A 171 2.10 -3.78 4.71
C GLY A 171 3.19 -2.72 4.55
N ASN A 172 3.10 -1.60 5.26
CA ASN A 172 4.08 -0.52 5.30
C ASN A 172 4.20 0.13 6.68
N GLN A 173 4.13 -0.66 7.74
CA GLN A 173 4.17 -0.19 9.14
C GLN A 173 5.46 0.57 9.49
N GLN A 174 6.53 0.45 8.70
CA GLN A 174 7.71 1.29 8.82
C GLN A 174 7.39 2.78 8.61
N ILE A 175 6.34 3.08 7.84
CA ILE A 175 5.81 4.43 7.69
C ILE A 175 4.87 4.71 8.86
N SER A 176 5.47 5.00 10.03
CA SER A 176 4.75 5.32 11.25
C SER A 176 4.05 6.69 11.16
N PRO A 177 3.11 7.00 12.07
CA PRO A 177 2.56 8.35 12.20
C PRO A 177 3.64 9.44 12.32
N GLY A 178 4.73 9.17 13.06
CA GLY A 178 5.86 10.08 13.19
C GLY A 178 6.53 10.38 11.84
N VAL A 179 6.72 9.37 10.99
CA VAL A 179 7.26 9.56 9.64
C VAL A 179 6.33 10.43 8.78
N VAL A 180 5.02 10.16 8.81
CA VAL A 180 4.04 10.94 8.03
C VAL A 180 4.01 12.40 8.48
N ARG A 181 4.04 12.64 9.80
CA ARG A 181 4.11 14.00 10.36
C ARG A 181 5.42 14.71 10.04
N ALA A 182 6.57 14.01 10.09
CA ALA A 182 7.88 14.56 9.73
C ALA A 182 7.93 15.00 8.25
N VAL A 183 7.35 14.22 7.35
CA VAL A 183 7.21 14.57 5.93
C VAL A 183 6.20 15.68 5.72
N GLY A 184 5.07 15.62 6.42
CA GLY A 184 3.93 16.50 6.26
C GLY A 184 2.99 16.09 5.12
N ARG A 185 1.68 16.27 5.31
CA ARG A 185 0.61 15.88 4.37
C ARG A 185 0.84 16.42 2.95
N GLY A 186 1.33 17.64 2.80
CA GLY A 186 1.59 18.27 1.51
C GLY A 186 2.69 17.62 0.68
N ARG A 187 3.48 16.74 1.29
CA ARG A 187 4.56 15.99 0.63
C ARG A 187 4.30 14.48 0.60
N LEU A 188 3.07 14.06 0.92
CA LEU A 188 2.60 12.69 0.70
C LEU A 188 2.10 12.56 -0.74
N ALA A 189 2.78 11.76 -1.52
CA ALA A 189 2.41 11.45 -2.91
C ALA A 189 1.77 10.06 -2.97
N VAL A 190 0.49 10.01 -3.24
CA VAL A 190 -0.19 8.75 -3.55
C VAL A 190 0.02 8.44 -5.03
N VAL A 191 0.50 7.24 -5.31
CA VAL A 191 0.85 6.81 -6.66
C VAL A 191 0.08 5.55 -7.02
N ALA A 192 -0.57 5.55 -8.17
CA ALA A 192 -1.17 4.34 -8.72
C ALA A 192 -1.23 4.42 -10.24
N THR A 193 -1.10 3.29 -10.92
CA THR A 193 -1.43 3.21 -12.33
C THR A 193 -2.95 3.24 -12.51
N GLU A 194 -3.43 3.69 -13.67
CA GLU A 194 -4.87 3.70 -13.98
C GLU A 194 -5.48 2.30 -13.84
N ALA A 195 -4.77 1.27 -14.29
CA ALA A 195 -5.18 -0.12 -14.13
C ALA A 195 -5.33 -0.53 -12.65
N LYS A 196 -4.45 -0.01 -11.77
CA LYS A 196 -4.54 -0.27 -10.33
C LYS A 196 -5.75 0.41 -9.71
N LEU A 197 -6.06 1.65 -10.09
CA LEU A 197 -7.26 2.36 -9.65
C LEU A 197 -8.53 1.68 -10.17
N ALA A 198 -8.56 1.28 -11.44
CA ALA A 198 -9.67 0.51 -11.99
C ALA A 198 -9.92 -0.80 -11.24
N GLY A 199 -8.85 -1.49 -10.83
CA GLY A 199 -8.93 -2.71 -10.02
C GLY A 199 -9.52 -2.53 -8.62
N LEU A 200 -9.59 -1.29 -8.11
CA LEU A 200 -10.29 -0.97 -6.86
C LEU A 200 -11.81 -0.98 -7.02
N GLY A 201 -12.33 -0.92 -8.25
CA GLY A 201 -13.78 -0.97 -8.52
C GLY A 201 -14.56 0.18 -7.86
N GLY A 202 -13.97 1.38 -7.77
CA GLY A 202 -14.58 2.55 -7.14
C GLY A 202 -14.57 2.54 -5.60
N ARG A 203 -13.98 1.53 -4.96
CA ARG A 203 -13.84 1.50 -3.49
C ARG A 203 -12.84 2.54 -3.02
N PRO A 204 -13.10 3.23 -1.90
CA PRO A 204 -12.17 4.23 -1.37
C PRO A 204 -10.82 3.60 -1.02
N LEU A 205 -9.80 4.43 -0.99
CA LEU A 205 -8.53 4.12 -0.35
C LEU A 205 -8.69 4.13 1.16
N LEU A 206 -7.88 3.34 1.86
CA LEU A 206 -7.99 3.17 3.31
C LEU A 206 -6.71 3.60 4.01
N VAL A 207 -6.86 4.17 5.21
CA VAL A 207 -5.76 4.47 6.12
C VAL A 207 -6.05 3.81 7.48
N ASP A 208 -5.01 3.28 8.13
CA ASP A 208 -5.08 2.62 9.44
C ASP A 208 -3.67 2.68 10.07
N THR A 209 -3.24 3.91 10.35
CA THR A 209 -1.88 4.16 10.88
C THR A 209 -1.74 3.76 12.34
N GLY A 210 -2.85 3.52 13.02
CA GLY A 210 -2.92 3.32 14.47
C GLY A 210 -2.97 4.62 15.28
N ASP A 211 -3.09 5.77 14.61
CA ASP A 211 -3.23 7.10 15.17
C ASP A 211 -4.51 7.72 14.56
N GLU A 212 -5.59 7.76 15.36
CA GLU A 212 -6.91 8.18 14.90
C GLU A 212 -6.93 9.62 14.39
N ASP A 213 -6.18 10.52 15.02
CA ASP A 213 -6.10 11.93 14.61
C ASP A 213 -5.46 12.05 13.22
N LEU A 214 -4.37 11.31 12.99
CA LEU A 214 -3.73 11.29 11.68
C LEU A 214 -4.61 10.63 10.61
N ASP A 215 -5.29 9.54 10.95
CA ASP A 215 -6.21 8.87 10.02
C ASP A 215 -7.34 9.81 9.62
N ASP A 216 -7.90 10.58 10.57
CA ASP A 216 -8.92 11.62 10.30
C ASP A 216 -8.37 12.76 9.43
N GLU A 217 -7.14 13.21 9.67
CA GLU A 217 -6.49 14.21 8.82
C GLU A 217 -6.29 13.74 7.38
N LEU A 218 -6.07 12.44 7.17
CA LEU A 218 -5.81 11.86 5.84
C LEU A 218 -7.10 11.53 5.07
N ARG A 219 -8.26 11.49 5.72
CA ARG A 219 -9.55 11.24 5.07
C ARG A 219 -9.95 12.36 4.09
N GLY A 220 -10.88 12.02 3.20
CA GLY A 220 -11.41 12.92 2.18
C GLY A 220 -10.99 12.52 0.78
N HIS A 221 -10.50 13.45 -0.04
CA HIS A 221 -10.03 13.18 -1.38
C HIS A 221 -8.54 13.49 -1.50
N VAL A 222 -7.80 12.59 -2.13
CA VAL A 222 -6.37 12.77 -2.39
C VAL A 222 -6.07 12.76 -3.89
N PRO A 223 -5.11 13.57 -4.34
CA PRO A 223 -4.59 13.47 -5.69
C PRO A 223 -3.72 12.22 -5.82
N VAL A 224 -4.10 11.33 -6.71
CA VAL A 224 -3.34 10.12 -7.05
C VAL A 224 -2.57 10.37 -8.34
N LEU A 225 -1.27 10.32 -8.28
CA LEU A 225 -0.38 10.48 -9.43
C LEU A 225 -0.42 9.23 -10.30
N THR A 226 -0.88 9.35 -11.53
CA THR A 226 -1.03 8.25 -12.49
C THR A 226 -0.04 8.31 -13.66
N GLY A 227 0.69 9.42 -13.79
CA GLY A 227 1.69 9.68 -14.81
C GLY A 227 2.27 11.08 -14.63
N ARG A 228 3.19 11.52 -15.48
CA ARG A 228 3.74 12.87 -15.41
C ARG A 228 2.65 13.92 -15.69
N GLY A 229 2.43 14.83 -14.73
CA GLY A 229 1.36 15.83 -14.79
C GLY A 229 -0.06 15.26 -14.82
N ARG A 230 -0.24 13.95 -14.55
CA ARG A 230 -1.54 13.28 -14.59
C ARG A 230 -1.97 12.88 -13.19
N VAL A 231 -3.09 13.39 -12.76
CA VAL A 231 -3.64 13.19 -11.42
C VAL A 231 -5.10 12.78 -11.51
N ALA A 232 -5.48 11.78 -10.73
CA ALA A 232 -6.87 11.40 -10.49
C ALA A 232 -7.23 11.72 -9.03
N MET A 233 -8.36 12.39 -8.80
CA MET A 233 -8.88 12.57 -7.44
C MET A 233 -9.54 11.29 -6.95
N TYR A 234 -9.17 10.81 -5.78
CA TYR A 234 -9.65 9.53 -5.25
C TYR A 234 -10.03 9.63 -3.77
N PRO A 235 -11.17 9.03 -3.33
CA PRO A 235 -11.61 9.09 -1.95
C PRO A 235 -10.72 8.25 -1.02
N VAL A 236 -10.53 8.73 0.21
CA VAL A 236 -9.83 8.07 1.33
C VAL A 236 -10.77 8.02 2.53
N HIS A 237 -10.88 6.84 3.14
CA HIS A 237 -11.67 6.59 4.36
C HIS A 237 -10.84 5.99 5.47
#